data_0ea17bf8364aae6a4e843466329c5848
#
_entry.id   0ea17bf8364aae6a4e843466329c5848
#
_cell.length_a   1.000
_cell.length_b   1.000
_cell.length_c   1.000
_cell.angle_alpha   90.00
_cell.angle_beta   90.00
_cell.angle_gamma   90.00
#
_symmetry.space_group_name_H-M   'P 1'
#
loop_
_entity.id
_entity.type
_entity.pdbx_description
1 polymer ?
#
loop_
_entity_poly.entity_id
_entity_poly.type
_entity_poly.pdbx_seq_one_letter_code
_entity_poly.pdbx_strand_id
1 'polypeptide(L)'
;MYCLTVIYPRPDDEAHFKKYYKETHIPLAKQLPGLKSCHYAYPAAIGPADNVPFCIFQAWFESPDAMGQAMQSDMGKKVGADVPNYSPKGATIFHFAAE
;
A
#
# COMPACT_ATOMS: atom_id res chain seq x y z
N MET A 1 0.31 1.67 17.88
CA MET A 1 -0.23 1.18 16.60
C MET A 1 0.88 0.65 15.72
N TYR A 2 0.57 -0.29 14.91
CA TYR A 2 1.53 -0.93 14.02
C TYR A 2 1.19 -0.60 12.56
N CYS A 3 2.20 -0.21 11.79
CA CYS A 3 2.00 0.30 10.42
C CYS A 3 2.59 -0.64 9.38
N LEU A 4 1.79 -0.98 8.38
CA LEU A 4 2.25 -1.60 7.14
C LEU A 4 2.38 -0.50 6.10
N THR A 5 3.55 -0.35 5.51
CA THR A 5 3.81 0.66 4.48
C THR A 5 4.18 -0.01 3.17
N VAL A 6 3.57 0.46 2.10
CA VAL A 6 3.87 0.00 0.75
C VAL A 6 4.27 1.20 -0.08
N ILE A 7 5.42 1.11 -0.75
CA ILE A 7 5.84 2.16 -1.67
C ILE A 7 5.94 1.58 -3.08
N TYR A 8 5.54 2.38 -4.06
CA TYR A 8 5.48 1.99 -5.46
C TYR A 8 6.42 2.83 -6.29
N PRO A 9 7.16 2.21 -7.21
CA PRO A 9 7.97 2.96 -8.17
C PRO A 9 7.06 3.66 -9.19
N ARG A 10 7.61 4.64 -9.90
CA ARG A 10 6.86 5.36 -10.93
C ARG A 10 6.48 4.39 -12.05
N PRO A 11 5.17 4.25 -12.34
CA PRO A 11 4.71 3.38 -13.42
C PRO A 11 4.88 4.05 -14.78
N ASP A 12 4.83 3.25 -15.84
CA ASP A 12 4.87 3.80 -17.20
C ASP A 12 3.55 4.52 -17.54
N ASP A 13 2.42 4.00 -17.02
CA ASP A 13 1.11 4.61 -17.22
C ASP A 13 0.57 5.13 -15.88
N GLU A 14 0.90 6.39 -15.57
CA GLU A 14 0.48 7.00 -14.30
C GLU A 14 -1.04 7.18 -14.21
N ALA A 15 -1.69 7.50 -15.32
CA ALA A 15 -3.13 7.70 -15.33
C ALA A 15 -3.88 6.40 -15.01
N HIS A 16 -3.44 5.28 -15.59
CA HIS A 16 -4.01 3.96 -15.29
C HIS A 16 -3.79 3.59 -13.82
N PHE A 17 -2.57 3.80 -13.31
CA PHE A 17 -2.25 3.51 -11.91
C PHE A 17 -3.22 4.25 -10.98
N LYS A 18 -3.34 5.56 -11.15
CA LYS A 18 -4.16 6.40 -10.26
C LYS A 18 -5.63 6.01 -10.29
N LYS A 19 -6.16 5.76 -11.48
CA LYS A 19 -7.56 5.38 -11.65
C LYS A 19 -7.85 4.01 -11.04
N TYR A 20 -7.06 3.01 -11.40
CA TYR A 20 -7.23 1.64 -10.90
C TYR A 20 -7.06 1.58 -9.38
N TYR A 21 -6.04 2.27 -8.87
CA TYR A 21 -5.73 2.28 -7.45
C TYR A 21 -6.90 2.80 -6.62
N LYS A 22 -7.43 3.94 -7.02
CA LYS A 22 -8.55 4.58 -6.33
C LYS A 22 -9.85 3.78 -6.45
N GLU A 23 -10.15 3.29 -7.64
CA GLU A 23 -11.44 2.68 -7.94
C GLU A 23 -11.52 1.20 -7.59
N THR A 24 -10.40 0.49 -7.63
CA THR A 24 -10.38 -0.97 -7.46
C THR A 24 -9.52 -1.41 -6.29
N HIS A 25 -8.26 -1.02 -6.24
CA HIS A 25 -7.31 -1.56 -5.25
C HIS A 25 -7.61 -1.08 -3.82
N ILE A 26 -7.79 0.21 -3.64
CA ILE A 26 -8.04 0.77 -2.30
C ILE A 26 -9.35 0.26 -1.70
N PRO A 27 -10.47 0.19 -2.44
CA PRO A 27 -11.68 -0.44 -1.90
C PRO A 27 -11.44 -1.89 -1.46
N LEU A 28 -10.60 -2.62 -2.18
CA LEU A 28 -10.24 -3.99 -1.80
C LEU A 28 -9.40 -4.01 -0.52
N ALA A 29 -8.40 -3.16 -0.43
CA ALA A 29 -7.52 -3.05 0.75
C ALA A 29 -8.29 -2.66 2.01
N LYS A 30 -9.34 -1.85 1.88
CA LYS A 30 -10.17 -1.44 3.02
C LYS A 30 -10.95 -2.59 3.63
N GLN A 31 -11.01 -3.74 2.98
CA GLN A 31 -11.68 -4.94 3.48
C GLN A 31 -10.75 -5.84 4.29
N LEU A 32 -9.48 -5.48 4.46
CA LEU A 32 -8.54 -6.27 5.26
C LEU A 32 -9.06 -6.43 6.69
N PRO A 33 -9.09 -7.66 7.23
CA PRO A 33 -9.56 -7.88 8.60
C PRO A 33 -8.63 -7.20 9.60
N GLY A 34 -9.21 -6.58 10.63
CA GLY A 34 -8.44 -5.91 11.67
C GLY A 34 -7.84 -4.57 11.30
N LEU A 35 -8.08 -4.09 10.09
CA LEU A 35 -7.61 -2.77 9.66
C LEU A 35 -8.28 -1.68 10.48
N LYS A 36 -7.47 -0.79 11.06
CA LYS A 36 -7.98 0.35 11.83
C LYS A 36 -8.17 1.58 10.96
N SER A 37 -7.20 1.87 10.11
CA SER A 37 -7.27 2.96 9.15
C SER A 37 -6.25 2.73 8.05
N CYS A 38 -6.46 3.38 6.92
CA CYS A 38 -5.45 3.41 5.86
C CYS A 38 -5.56 4.72 5.08
N HIS A 39 -4.47 5.07 4.45
CA HIS A 39 -4.42 6.22 3.55
C HIS A 39 -3.32 6.00 2.53
N TYR A 40 -3.38 6.78 1.47
CA TYR A 40 -2.35 6.77 0.44
C TYR A 40 -2.12 8.17 -0.06
N ALA A 41 -0.96 8.38 -0.66
CA ALA A 41 -0.58 9.70 -1.17
C ALA A 41 0.41 9.53 -2.31
N TYR A 42 0.57 10.59 -3.07
CA TYR A 42 1.58 10.70 -4.11
C TYR A 42 2.62 11.72 -3.63
N PRO A 43 3.73 11.26 -3.05
CA PRO A 43 4.68 12.15 -2.38
C PRO A 43 5.38 13.10 -3.35
N ALA A 44 5.78 14.26 -2.84
CA ALA A 44 6.62 15.22 -3.54
C ALA A 44 7.95 15.37 -2.81
N ALA A 45 9.02 15.57 -3.55
CA ALA A 45 10.35 15.75 -2.98
C ALA A 45 10.55 17.17 -2.45
N ILE A 46 11.40 17.28 -1.42
CA ILE A 46 11.99 18.57 -1.03
C ILE A 46 13.44 18.49 -1.46
N GLY A 47 13.85 19.37 -2.39
CA GLY A 47 15.20 19.36 -2.94
C GLY A 47 15.45 18.19 -3.89
N PRO A 48 16.72 17.94 -4.26
CA PRO A 48 17.08 16.82 -5.12
C PRO A 48 16.76 15.49 -4.43
N ALA A 49 16.02 14.62 -5.12
CA ALA A 49 15.70 13.31 -4.56
C ALA A 49 15.38 12.33 -5.67
N ASP A 50 16.20 11.29 -5.78
CA ASP A 50 16.01 10.22 -6.75
C ASP A 50 15.17 9.07 -6.16
N ASN A 51 14.94 9.10 -4.85
CA ASN A 51 14.37 7.97 -4.08
C ASN A 51 12.93 8.17 -3.67
N VAL A 52 12.29 9.26 -4.07
CA VAL A 52 10.89 9.51 -3.68
C VAL A 52 10.00 8.51 -4.42
N PRO A 53 9.20 7.71 -3.69
CA PRO A 53 8.28 6.79 -4.36
C PRO A 53 7.20 7.55 -5.12
N PHE A 54 6.64 6.92 -6.15
CA PHE A 54 5.51 7.46 -6.88
C PHE A 54 4.26 7.53 -6.01
N CYS A 55 4.02 6.45 -5.25
CA CYS A 55 2.84 6.33 -4.37
C CYS A 55 3.26 5.68 -3.07
N ILE A 56 2.68 6.11 -1.97
CA ILE A 56 2.86 5.51 -0.66
C ILE A 56 1.49 5.14 -0.08
N PHE A 57 1.39 3.94 0.48
CA PHE A 57 0.21 3.45 1.17
C PHE A 57 0.59 3.07 2.59
N GLN A 58 -0.24 3.43 3.56
CA GLN A 58 -0.05 3.04 4.95
C GLN A 58 -1.35 2.48 5.52
N ALA A 59 -1.23 1.31 6.13
CA ALA A 59 -2.33 0.62 6.80
C ALA A 59 -1.97 0.43 8.27
N TRP A 60 -2.89 0.77 9.15
CA TRP A 60 -2.66 0.75 10.60
C TRP A 60 -3.44 -0.37 11.25
N PHE A 61 -2.74 -1.12 12.11
CA PHE A 61 -3.27 -2.25 12.89
C PHE A 61 -2.93 -2.06 14.35
N GLU A 62 -3.59 -2.80 15.25
CA GLU A 62 -3.30 -2.69 16.68
C GLU A 62 -1.93 -3.26 17.05
N SER A 63 -1.48 -4.31 16.34
CA SER A 63 -0.28 -5.05 16.70
C SER A 63 0.34 -5.72 15.46
N PRO A 64 1.60 -6.18 15.56
CA PRO A 64 2.20 -6.99 14.49
C PRO A 64 1.39 -8.26 14.21
N ASP A 65 0.82 -8.88 15.25
CA ASP A 65 0.02 -10.09 15.08
C ASP A 65 -1.24 -9.81 14.27
N ALA A 66 -1.93 -8.70 14.56
CA ALA A 66 -3.12 -8.30 13.82
C ALA A 66 -2.79 -8.05 12.35
N MET A 67 -1.68 -7.38 12.07
CA MET A 67 -1.20 -7.16 10.71
C MET A 67 -0.91 -8.49 10.01
N GLY A 68 -0.18 -9.39 10.67
CA GLY A 68 0.16 -10.69 10.12
C GLY A 68 -1.07 -11.52 9.77
N GLN A 69 -2.07 -11.52 10.63
CA GLN A 69 -3.34 -12.21 10.37
C GLN A 69 -4.06 -11.63 9.15
N ALA A 70 -4.06 -10.30 9.02
CA ALA A 70 -4.67 -9.63 7.87
C ALA A 70 -3.97 -10.03 6.57
N MET A 71 -2.64 -10.05 6.57
CA MET A 71 -1.85 -10.39 5.39
C MET A 71 -2.01 -11.86 4.98
N GLN A 72 -2.23 -12.76 5.94
CA GLN A 72 -2.41 -14.19 5.69
C GLN A 72 -3.85 -14.55 5.35
N SER A 73 -4.81 -13.65 5.55
CA SER A 73 -6.21 -13.89 5.22
C SER A 73 -6.43 -14.01 3.71
N ASP A 74 -7.57 -14.55 3.31
CA ASP A 74 -7.94 -14.60 1.89
C ASP A 74 -7.96 -13.21 1.27
N MET A 75 -8.44 -12.22 2.00
CA MET A 75 -8.46 -10.83 1.53
C MET A 75 -7.04 -10.29 1.38
N GLY A 76 -6.14 -10.59 2.32
CA GLY A 76 -4.73 -10.20 2.22
C GLY A 76 -4.07 -10.74 0.96
N LYS A 77 -4.36 -12.00 0.63
CA LYS A 77 -3.85 -12.62 -0.60
C LYS A 77 -4.40 -11.97 -1.86
N LYS A 78 -5.68 -11.60 -1.86
CA LYS A 78 -6.31 -10.88 -2.98
C LYS A 78 -5.69 -9.51 -3.19
N VAL A 79 -5.47 -8.77 -2.10
CA VAL A 79 -4.84 -7.45 -2.15
C VAL A 79 -3.44 -7.55 -2.72
N GLY A 80 -2.65 -8.51 -2.26
CA GLY A 80 -1.30 -8.73 -2.78
C GLY A 80 -1.28 -9.15 -4.24
N ALA A 81 -2.17 -10.04 -4.63
CA ALA A 81 -2.27 -10.53 -6.01
C ALA A 81 -2.70 -9.44 -7.00
N ASP A 82 -3.35 -8.39 -6.51
CA ASP A 82 -3.85 -7.31 -7.36
C ASP A 82 -2.75 -6.33 -7.81
N VAL A 83 -1.61 -6.30 -7.11
CA VAL A 83 -0.53 -5.33 -7.37
C VAL A 83 -0.09 -5.29 -8.84
N PRO A 84 0.17 -6.42 -9.53
CA PRO A 84 0.62 -6.36 -10.92
C PRO A 84 -0.37 -5.69 -11.88
N ASN A 85 -1.65 -5.61 -11.52
CA ASN A 85 -2.66 -5.02 -12.38
C ASN A 85 -2.52 -3.51 -12.53
N TYR A 86 -1.86 -2.85 -11.59
CA TYR A 86 -1.62 -1.40 -11.66
C TYR A 86 -0.14 -1.03 -11.47
N SER A 87 0.65 -1.91 -10.88
CA SER A 87 2.08 -1.68 -10.67
C SER A 87 2.89 -2.88 -11.17
N PRO A 88 3.06 -3.02 -12.51
CA PRO A 88 3.82 -4.13 -13.06
C PRO A 88 5.28 -4.19 -12.59
N LYS A 89 5.83 -3.05 -12.18
CA LYS A 89 7.18 -2.98 -11.63
C LYS A 89 7.27 -3.44 -10.19
N GLY A 90 6.13 -3.78 -9.57
CA GLY A 90 6.07 -4.28 -8.20
C GLY A 90 5.93 -3.19 -7.15
N ALA A 91 6.24 -3.57 -5.92
CA ALA A 91 6.15 -2.67 -4.76
C ALA A 91 7.17 -3.11 -3.72
N THR A 92 7.57 -2.18 -2.86
CA THR A 92 8.38 -2.46 -1.68
C THR A 92 7.50 -2.36 -0.46
N ILE A 93 7.51 -3.40 0.38
CA ILE A 93 6.63 -3.51 1.54
C ILE A 93 7.49 -3.63 2.79
N PHE A 94 7.19 -2.80 3.78
CA PHE A 94 7.85 -2.87 5.09
C PHE A 94 6.86 -2.47 6.17
N HIS A 95 7.21 -2.77 7.42
CA HIS A 95 6.31 -2.53 8.54
C HIS A 95 7.10 -2.16 9.79
N PHE A 96 6.44 -1.47 10.71
CA PHE A 96 7.09 -0.95 11.91
C PHE A 96 6.05 -0.57 12.96
N ALA A 97 6.50 -0.55 14.22
CA ALA A 97 5.72 0.05 15.30
C ALA A 97 5.93 1.56 15.24
N ALA A 98 4.83 2.31 15.27
CA ALA A 98 4.91 3.77 15.37
C ALA A 98 5.19 4.17 16.83
N GLU A 99 6.07 5.09 17.01
CA GLU A 99 6.44 5.58 18.34
C GLU A 99 5.97 7.00 18.58
#